data_7c02e7fb60aa542adb180bba8d54401d
#
_entry.id   7c02e7fb60aa542adb180bba8d54401d
#
_cell.length_a   1.000
_cell.length_b   1.000
_cell.length_c   1.000
_cell.angle_alpha   90.00
_cell.angle_beta   90.00
_cell.angle_gamma   90.00
#
_symmetry.space_group_name_H-M   'P 1'
#
loop_
_entity.id
_entity.type
_entity.pdbx_description
1 polymer ?
#
loop_
_entity_poly.entity_id
_entity_poly.type
_entity_poly.pdbx_seq_one_letter_code
_entity_poly.pdbx_strand_id
1 'polypeptide(L)'
;MGDPINLKEMPDQAQVIFKCNGKPVGKMRNELTVDMVSPLKETFELATDEGSFHGGDSTAPPPLALFIASITGCIMTQIRAFSKRMKIQMEDLNVETKVTWNWKKVENIYETTPEKYEKNIYN
;
A
#
# COMPACT_ATOMS: atom_id res chain seq x y z
N MET A 1 -14.90 -5.58 -10.75
CA MET A 1 -13.92 -4.80 -11.50
C MET A 1 -14.57 -4.26 -12.75
N GLY A 2 -14.12 -3.10 -13.23
CA GLY A 2 -14.78 -2.38 -14.31
C GLY A 2 -14.83 -3.11 -15.67
N ASP A 3 -15.46 -2.46 -16.64
CA ASP A 3 -15.64 -3.00 -17.98
C ASP A 3 -14.30 -3.24 -18.70
N PRO A 4 -14.28 -4.16 -19.68
CA PRO A 4 -13.07 -4.39 -20.48
C PRO A 4 -12.56 -3.10 -21.13
N ILE A 5 -11.26 -2.89 -21.08
CA ILE A 5 -10.62 -1.71 -21.68
C ILE A 5 -10.59 -1.86 -23.19
N ASN A 6 -11.11 -0.86 -23.90
CA ASN A 6 -10.90 -0.77 -25.33
C ASN A 6 -9.59 -0.03 -25.60
N LEU A 7 -8.54 -0.78 -25.91
CA LEU A 7 -7.20 -0.23 -26.14
C LEU A 7 -7.13 0.77 -27.30
N LYS A 8 -8.07 0.69 -28.24
CA LYS A 8 -8.13 1.64 -29.37
C LYS A 8 -8.61 3.03 -28.95
N GLU A 9 -9.33 3.11 -27.85
CA GLU A 9 -9.85 4.37 -27.31
C GLU A 9 -8.89 5.00 -26.30
N MET A 10 -7.84 4.29 -25.90
CA MET A 10 -6.84 4.82 -24.98
C MET A 10 -5.93 5.80 -25.69
N PRO A 11 -5.59 6.95 -25.08
CA PRO A 11 -4.60 7.85 -25.64
C PRO A 11 -3.21 7.20 -25.68
N ASP A 12 -2.37 7.61 -26.63
CA ASP A 12 -0.99 7.10 -26.73
C ASP A 12 -0.17 7.39 -25.47
N GLN A 13 -0.50 8.47 -24.78
CA GLN A 13 0.08 8.81 -23.50
C GLN A 13 -1.06 9.11 -22.51
N ALA A 14 -1.01 8.46 -21.37
CA ALA A 14 -1.97 8.68 -20.32
C ALA A 14 -1.26 8.80 -18.97
N GLN A 15 -1.70 9.73 -18.15
CA GLN A 15 -1.25 9.82 -16.76
C GLN A 15 -2.05 8.82 -15.92
N VAL A 16 -1.34 8.08 -15.09
CA VAL A 16 -1.97 7.23 -14.09
C VAL A 16 -2.06 8.02 -12.79
N ILE A 17 -3.27 8.33 -12.37
CA ILE A 17 -3.51 9.17 -11.19
C ILE A 17 -4.39 8.40 -10.21
N PHE A 18 -3.90 8.30 -8.98
CA PHE A 18 -4.65 7.78 -7.86
C PHE A 18 -4.81 8.86 -6.79
N LYS A 19 -5.95 8.86 -6.13
CA LYS A 19 -6.20 9.67 -4.94
C LYS A 19 -6.64 8.75 -3.82
N CYS A 20 -6.26 9.07 -2.60
CA CYS A 20 -6.67 8.31 -1.44
C CYS A 20 -7.20 9.24 -0.36
N ASN A 21 -8.34 8.88 0.21
CA ASN A 21 -8.90 9.53 1.38
C ASN A 21 -8.97 8.53 2.52
N GLY A 22 -8.66 8.99 3.72
CA GLY A 22 -8.67 8.14 4.90
C GLY A 22 -9.51 8.75 6.02
N LYS A 23 -10.17 7.88 6.79
CA LYS A 23 -10.94 8.23 7.99
C LYS A 23 -10.52 7.33 9.14
N PRO A 24 -10.21 7.89 10.31
CA PRO A 24 -9.90 7.08 11.48
C PRO A 24 -11.17 6.44 12.05
N VAL A 25 -11.02 5.20 12.52
CA VAL A 25 -12.08 4.45 13.17
C VAL A 25 -11.48 3.73 14.39
N GLY A 26 -12.12 3.83 15.54
CA GLY A 26 -11.60 3.22 16.75
C GLY A 26 -10.26 3.81 17.19
N LYS A 27 -9.34 2.96 17.63
CA LYS A 27 -8.06 3.41 18.20
C LYS A 27 -7.04 3.77 17.12
N MET A 28 -6.76 2.84 16.21
CA MET A 28 -5.71 3.01 15.21
C MET A 28 -6.12 2.55 13.81
N ARG A 29 -7.36 2.08 13.67
CA ARG A 29 -7.85 1.66 12.35
C ARG A 29 -8.10 2.86 11.47
N ASN A 30 -7.70 2.74 10.21
CA ASN A 30 -8.00 3.72 9.16
C ASN A 30 -8.78 3.04 8.05
N GLU A 31 -9.86 3.65 7.64
CA GLU A 31 -10.61 3.21 6.47
C GLU A 31 -10.23 4.09 5.29
N LEU A 32 -9.81 3.48 4.20
CA LEU A 32 -9.19 4.15 3.09
C LEU A 32 -10.00 3.90 1.81
N THR A 33 -10.28 4.99 1.09
CA THR A 33 -10.87 4.92 -0.24
C THR A 33 -9.83 5.37 -1.24
N VAL A 34 -9.46 4.48 -2.15
CA VAL A 34 -8.48 4.76 -3.20
C VAL A 34 -9.21 4.86 -4.53
N ASP A 35 -9.12 6.01 -5.15
CA ASP A 35 -9.73 6.25 -6.46
C ASP A 35 -8.64 6.32 -7.54
N MET A 36 -8.72 5.45 -8.54
CA MET A 36 -8.04 5.70 -9.79
C MET A 36 -8.86 6.74 -10.56
N VAL A 37 -8.24 7.85 -10.88
CA VAL A 37 -8.88 8.98 -11.57
C VAL A 37 -8.58 8.95 -13.05
N SER A 38 -7.40 8.50 -13.43
CA SER A 38 -6.92 8.43 -14.81
C SER A 38 -6.01 7.20 -14.95
N PRO A 39 -5.99 6.49 -16.07
CA PRO A 39 -6.78 6.69 -17.29
C PRO A 39 -8.23 6.20 -17.19
N LEU A 40 -8.55 5.42 -16.19
CA LEU A 40 -9.89 4.88 -15.95
C LEU A 40 -10.36 5.30 -14.56
N LYS A 41 -11.67 5.25 -14.34
CA LYS A 41 -12.24 5.53 -13.01
C LYS A 41 -12.58 4.23 -12.32
N GLU A 42 -11.93 3.98 -11.19
CA GLU A 42 -12.17 2.79 -10.38
C GLU A 42 -11.91 3.11 -8.91
N THR A 43 -12.73 2.56 -8.02
CA THR A 43 -12.62 2.81 -6.59
C THR A 43 -12.32 1.51 -5.84
N PHE A 44 -11.38 1.58 -4.91
CA PHE A 44 -10.98 0.47 -4.05
C PHE A 44 -11.13 0.87 -2.60
N GLU A 45 -11.66 -0.02 -1.78
CA GLU A 45 -11.76 0.21 -0.34
C GLU A 45 -10.78 -0.70 0.38
N LEU A 46 -9.95 -0.08 1.21
CA LEU A 46 -8.90 -0.72 1.96
C LEU A 46 -8.98 -0.28 3.42
N ALA A 47 -8.29 -0.98 4.27
CA ALA A 47 -8.16 -0.59 5.66
C ALA A 47 -6.76 -0.90 6.17
N THR A 48 -6.30 -0.11 7.14
CA THR A 48 -5.11 -0.41 7.91
C THR A 48 -5.45 -0.35 9.39
N ASP A 49 -4.71 -1.09 10.18
CA ASP A 49 -4.77 -1.01 11.63
C ASP A 49 -3.38 -1.27 12.18
N GLU A 50 -3.22 -1.17 13.46
CA GLU A 50 -1.99 -1.56 14.13
C GLU A 50 -2.27 -2.71 15.09
N GLY A 51 -1.22 -3.46 15.42
CA GLY A 51 -1.31 -4.45 16.48
C GLY A 51 -1.35 -3.81 17.87
N SER A 52 -1.60 -4.61 18.87
CA SER A 52 -1.71 -4.13 20.26
C SER A 52 -0.45 -3.41 20.74
N PHE A 53 0.72 -3.80 20.25
CA PHE A 53 1.99 -3.15 20.56
C PHE A 53 1.98 -1.66 20.20
N HIS A 54 1.31 -1.30 19.11
CA HIS A 54 1.20 0.09 18.64
C HIS A 54 -0.18 0.70 18.96
N GLY A 55 -0.91 0.13 19.89
CA GLY A 55 -2.17 0.69 20.34
C GLY A 55 -3.39 0.36 19.48
N GLY A 56 -3.27 -0.59 18.57
CA GLY A 56 -4.36 -1.01 17.71
C GLY A 56 -5.07 -2.26 18.17
N ASP A 57 -6.06 -2.66 17.41
CA ASP A 57 -6.91 -3.82 17.65
C ASP A 57 -6.71 -4.96 16.65
N SER A 58 -5.71 -4.87 15.79
CA SER A 58 -5.37 -5.88 14.77
C SER A 58 -6.55 -6.25 13.85
N THR A 59 -7.39 -5.28 13.49
CA THR A 59 -8.57 -5.52 12.64
C THR A 59 -8.30 -5.44 11.15
N ALA A 60 -7.10 -5.01 10.76
CA ALA A 60 -6.63 -4.92 9.39
C ALA A 60 -5.11 -5.00 9.37
N PRO A 61 -4.49 -5.22 8.20
CA PRO A 61 -3.03 -5.21 8.11
C PRO A 61 -2.45 -3.85 8.50
N PRO A 62 -1.26 -3.82 9.12
CA PRO A 62 -0.57 -2.56 9.33
C PRO A 62 -0.15 -1.92 7.99
N PRO A 63 -0.01 -0.59 7.94
CA PRO A 63 0.38 0.11 6.70
C PRO A 63 1.65 -0.46 6.05
N LEU A 64 2.65 -0.84 6.84
CA LEU A 64 3.88 -1.43 6.32
C LEU A 64 3.63 -2.74 5.57
N ALA A 65 2.68 -3.56 6.02
CA ALA A 65 2.32 -4.79 5.32
C ALA A 65 1.75 -4.50 3.94
N LEU A 66 0.89 -3.50 3.80
CA LEU A 66 0.36 -3.08 2.50
C LEU A 66 1.46 -2.52 1.60
N PHE A 67 2.39 -1.77 2.17
CA PHE A 67 3.54 -1.24 1.44
C PHE A 67 4.39 -2.36 0.83
N ILE A 68 4.73 -3.36 1.62
CA ILE A 68 5.52 -4.51 1.15
C ILE A 68 4.73 -5.34 0.13
N ALA A 69 3.44 -5.56 0.38
CA ALA A 69 2.57 -6.27 -0.55
C ALA A 69 2.52 -5.58 -1.91
N SER A 70 2.42 -4.25 -1.94
CA SER A 70 2.38 -3.48 -3.18
C SER A 70 3.69 -3.58 -3.97
N ILE A 71 4.84 -3.51 -3.31
CA ILE A 71 6.15 -3.68 -3.96
C ILE A 71 6.26 -5.08 -4.56
N THR A 72 5.91 -6.10 -3.80
CA THR A 72 5.94 -7.49 -4.27
C THR A 72 5.02 -7.70 -5.47
N GLY A 73 3.79 -7.17 -5.38
CA GLY A 73 2.83 -7.24 -6.48
C GLY A 73 3.34 -6.54 -7.74
N CYS A 74 3.95 -5.37 -7.62
CA CYS A 74 4.56 -4.66 -8.75
C CYS A 74 5.66 -5.48 -9.41
N ILE A 75 6.56 -6.06 -8.63
CA ILE A 75 7.64 -6.92 -9.14
C ILE A 75 7.05 -8.10 -9.90
N MET A 76 6.08 -8.80 -9.34
CA MET A 76 5.44 -9.94 -9.97
C MET A 76 4.75 -9.55 -11.28
N THR A 77 4.05 -8.43 -11.29
CA THR A 77 3.38 -7.94 -12.50
C THR A 77 4.38 -7.65 -13.60
N GLN A 78 5.50 -7.01 -13.29
CA GLN A 78 6.54 -6.71 -14.27
C GLN A 78 7.17 -7.99 -14.84
N ILE A 79 7.51 -8.94 -13.96
CA ILE A 79 8.06 -10.23 -14.42
C ILE A 79 7.08 -10.93 -15.36
N ARG A 80 5.81 -10.99 -14.99
CA ARG A 80 4.79 -11.64 -15.83
C ARG A 80 4.59 -10.93 -17.16
N ALA A 81 4.57 -9.61 -17.15
CA ALA A 81 4.41 -8.82 -18.38
C ALA A 81 5.59 -8.99 -19.33
N PHE A 82 6.83 -8.90 -18.84
CA PHE A 82 8.02 -9.11 -19.65
C PHE A 82 8.12 -10.55 -20.17
N SER A 83 7.84 -11.54 -19.33
CA SER A 83 7.82 -12.93 -19.78
C SER A 83 6.85 -13.17 -20.93
N LYS A 84 5.67 -12.55 -20.87
CA LYS A 84 4.68 -12.64 -21.93
C LYS A 84 5.19 -12.00 -23.23
N ARG A 85 5.80 -10.83 -23.15
CA ARG A 85 6.39 -10.14 -24.31
C ARG A 85 7.52 -10.94 -24.94
N MET A 86 8.33 -11.58 -24.14
CA MET A 86 9.46 -12.40 -24.59
C MET A 86 9.04 -13.81 -24.98
N LYS A 87 7.74 -14.12 -24.92
CA LYS A 87 7.19 -15.44 -25.22
C LYS A 87 7.79 -16.56 -24.37
N ILE A 88 8.14 -16.23 -23.14
CA ILE A 88 8.60 -17.20 -22.15
C ILE A 88 7.39 -17.77 -21.45
N GLN A 89 7.22 -19.07 -21.51
CA GLN A 89 6.17 -19.76 -20.77
C GLN A 89 6.61 -19.88 -19.30
N MET A 90 5.80 -19.32 -18.41
CA MET A 90 6.07 -19.35 -16.98
C MET A 90 4.99 -20.18 -16.30
N GLU A 91 5.37 -21.30 -15.74
CA GLU A 91 4.45 -22.22 -15.08
C GLU A 91 4.29 -21.89 -13.59
N ASP A 92 5.33 -21.36 -12.98
CA ASP A 92 5.34 -21.05 -11.56
C ASP A 92 6.17 -19.79 -11.31
N LEU A 93 5.69 -18.94 -10.42
CA LEU A 93 6.40 -17.74 -10.00
C LEU A 93 6.21 -17.54 -8.51
N ASN A 94 7.32 -17.52 -7.79
CA ASN A 94 7.33 -17.16 -6.39
C ASN A 94 8.31 -16.02 -6.15
N VAL A 95 7.87 -14.96 -5.52
CA VAL A 95 8.70 -13.79 -5.20
C VAL A 95 8.63 -13.56 -3.70
N GLU A 96 9.79 -13.54 -3.07
CA GLU A 96 9.91 -13.19 -1.67
C GLU A 96 10.60 -11.82 -1.56
N THR A 97 10.01 -10.91 -0.79
CA THR A 97 10.61 -9.63 -0.45
C THR A 97 10.76 -9.54 1.06
N LYS A 98 11.88 -9.00 1.50
CA LYS A 98 12.14 -8.79 2.92
C LYS A 98 12.48 -7.33 3.16
N VAL A 99 11.79 -6.72 4.12
CA VAL A 99 12.12 -5.37 4.59
C VAL A 99 12.39 -5.45 6.09
N THR A 100 13.49 -4.85 6.50
CA THR A 100 13.86 -4.80 7.91
C THR A 100 13.65 -3.38 8.42
N TRP A 101 12.93 -3.27 9.52
CA TRP A 101 12.63 -2.00 10.15
C TRP A 101 13.22 -2.02 11.56
N ASN A 102 14.06 -1.07 11.88
CA ASN A 102 14.72 -1.04 13.19
C ASN A 102 14.06 0.02 14.09
N TRP A 103 13.58 -0.40 15.23
CA TRP A 103 13.04 0.50 16.24
C TRP A 103 14.13 0.97 17.18
N LYS A 104 14.08 2.26 17.51
CA LYS A 104 14.82 2.75 18.66
C LYS A 104 14.08 2.31 19.91
N LYS A 105 14.76 1.58 20.76
CA LYS A 105 14.17 0.92 21.92
C LYS A 105 13.51 1.86 22.93
N VAL A 106 13.84 3.14 22.90
CA VAL A 106 13.54 4.07 24.00
C VAL A 106 12.17 4.69 23.91
N GLU A 107 11.57 4.84 22.72
CA GLU A 107 10.30 5.54 22.58
C GLU A 107 9.45 5.00 21.42
N ASN A 108 8.25 4.57 21.80
CA ASN A 108 7.20 4.30 20.85
C ASN A 108 6.36 5.58 20.73
N ILE A 109 6.30 6.18 19.55
CA ILE A 109 5.59 7.45 19.34
C ILE A 109 4.09 7.34 19.64
N TYR A 110 3.53 6.13 19.57
CA TYR A 110 2.11 5.88 19.85
C TYR A 110 1.79 5.97 21.35
N GLU A 111 2.79 5.89 22.20
CA GLU A 111 2.66 6.00 23.66
C GLU A 111 3.23 7.29 24.22
N THR A 112 3.78 8.13 23.34
CA THR A 112 4.46 9.35 23.73
C THR A 112 3.47 10.48 23.89
N THR A 113 3.60 11.29 24.95
CA THR A 113 2.82 12.51 25.11
C THR A 113 3.22 13.52 24.00
N PRO A 114 2.33 14.46 23.62
CA PRO A 114 2.66 15.47 22.63
C PRO A 114 3.98 16.22 22.92
N GLU A 115 4.22 16.56 24.18
CA GLU A 115 5.44 17.25 24.61
C GLU A 115 6.69 16.41 24.35
N LYS A 116 6.66 15.13 24.66
CA LYS A 116 7.77 14.22 24.40
C LYS A 116 7.98 14.02 22.90
N TYR A 117 6.90 13.97 22.16
CA TYR A 117 6.98 13.82 20.70
C TYR A 117 7.68 15.02 20.06
N GLU A 118 7.29 16.23 20.42
CA GLU A 118 7.94 17.45 19.92
C GLU A 118 9.42 17.48 20.25
N LYS A 119 9.77 17.12 21.48
CA LYS A 119 11.15 17.07 21.91
C LYS A 119 12.00 16.09 21.08
N ASN A 120 11.41 14.98 20.69
CA ASN A 120 12.09 13.98 19.88
C ASN A 120 12.30 14.42 18.43
N ILE A 121 11.39 15.21 17.89
CA ILE A 121 11.51 15.75 16.53
C ILE A 121 12.65 16.76 16.46
N TYR A 122 12.84 17.60 17.47
CA TYR A 122 13.79 18.69 17.45
C TYR A 122 15.16 18.38 18.06
N ASN A 123 15.32 17.23 18.64
CA ASN A 123 16.58 16.73 19.15
C ASN A 123 17.19 15.70 18.20
#